data_9f438e0ef471b694bb0333f2833d7d32
#
_entry.id   9f438e0ef471b694bb0333f2833d7d32
#
_cell.length_a   1.000
_cell.length_b   1.000
_cell.length_c   1.000
_cell.angle_alpha   90.00
_cell.angle_beta   90.00
_cell.angle_gamma   90.00
#
_symmetry.space_group_name_H-M   'P 1'
#
loop_
_entity.id
_entity.type
_entity.pdbx_description
1 polymer ?
#
loop_
_entity_poly.entity_id
_entity_poly.type
_entity_poly.pdbx_seq_one_letter_code
_entity_poly.pdbx_strand_id
1 'polypeptide(L)'
;SDQEEVVKREIGRAAARILSRLLGDGKKHIVAVSGGTTMAALAANISGSHPQTVVVPARGGLGDNVELQANTIATVLAQRMGASYRQLYVPDSVSEEILNSILAEDTGVKAVVDIIKQADILVHGVGQAAVMARHRRMAPEFIQKLLDDGAVGEAFGQYCALDGRQVYMTNNAGLMLQDLPKIGTVIGVAGGRSKAEAILSVIRASRQDILVTDEAAAHCIAEMLED
;
A
#
# COMPACT_ATOMS: atom_id res chain seq x y z
N SER A 1 -7.00 14.38 -13.79
CA SER A 1 -8.26 14.95 -14.29
C SER A 1 -9.34 14.84 -13.21
N ASP A 2 -10.40 15.62 -13.31
CA ASP A 2 -11.54 15.57 -12.36
C ASP A 2 -12.12 14.15 -12.27
N GLN A 3 -12.11 13.41 -13.36
CA GLN A 3 -12.58 12.02 -13.40
C GLN A 3 -11.72 11.08 -12.55
N GLU A 4 -10.39 11.25 -12.55
CA GLU A 4 -9.50 10.44 -11.71
C GLU A 4 -9.71 10.71 -10.21
N GLU A 5 -9.95 11.95 -9.83
CA GLU A 5 -10.24 12.29 -8.42
C GLU A 5 -11.60 11.71 -7.97
N VAL A 6 -12.60 11.69 -8.85
CA VAL A 6 -13.88 11.01 -8.59
C VAL A 6 -13.68 9.52 -8.39
N VAL A 7 -12.94 8.86 -9.28
CA VAL A 7 -12.63 7.42 -9.16
C VAL A 7 -11.92 7.13 -7.83
N LYS A 8 -10.86 7.86 -7.49
CA LYS A 8 -10.11 7.68 -6.22
C LYS A 8 -11.02 7.80 -5.00
N ARG A 9 -11.90 8.81 -5.00
CA ARG A 9 -12.84 9.02 -3.90
C ARG A 9 -13.82 7.86 -3.77
N GLU A 10 -14.42 7.40 -4.87
CA GLU A 10 -15.44 6.35 -4.84
C GLU A 10 -14.85 4.97 -4.50
N ILE A 11 -13.68 4.60 -5.04
CA ILE A 11 -13.00 3.36 -4.64
C ILE A 11 -12.50 3.43 -3.19
N GLY A 12 -12.02 4.60 -2.74
CA GLY A 12 -11.65 4.83 -1.34
C GLY A 12 -12.84 4.64 -0.39
N ARG A 13 -14.03 5.19 -0.76
CA ARG A 13 -15.29 4.98 -0.01
C ARG A 13 -15.71 3.50 0.00
N ALA A 14 -15.60 2.81 -1.12
CA ALA A 14 -15.92 1.39 -1.22
C ALA A 14 -14.99 0.55 -0.31
N ALA A 15 -13.68 0.81 -0.36
CA ALA A 15 -12.69 0.16 0.49
C ALA A 15 -12.93 0.44 1.98
N ALA A 16 -13.30 1.67 2.35
CA ALA A 16 -13.66 2.01 3.73
C ALA A 16 -14.84 1.17 4.25
N ARG A 17 -15.89 0.98 3.44
CA ARG A 17 -17.03 0.12 3.80
C ARG A 17 -16.63 -1.34 3.98
N ILE A 18 -15.75 -1.86 3.12
CA ILE A 18 -15.24 -3.22 3.23
C ILE A 18 -14.45 -3.37 4.52
N LEU A 19 -13.51 -2.47 4.79
CA LEU A 19 -12.71 -2.48 6.02
C LEU A 19 -13.58 -2.39 7.26
N SER A 20 -14.54 -1.46 7.33
CA SER A 20 -15.48 -1.35 8.47
C SER A 20 -16.27 -2.65 8.70
N ARG A 21 -16.67 -3.34 7.63
CA ARG A 21 -17.35 -4.63 7.73
C ARG A 21 -16.47 -5.73 8.30
N LEU A 22 -15.21 -5.81 7.87
CA LEU A 22 -14.25 -6.78 8.38
C LEU A 22 -13.94 -6.56 9.87
N LEU A 23 -13.88 -5.30 10.30
CA LEU A 23 -13.66 -4.93 11.71
C LEU A 23 -14.90 -5.06 12.59
N GLY A 24 -16.06 -5.32 12.01
CA GLY A 24 -17.34 -5.42 12.71
C GLY A 24 -17.54 -6.69 13.54
N ASP A 25 -16.58 -7.60 13.56
CA ASP A 25 -16.65 -8.85 14.33
C ASP A 25 -16.35 -8.70 15.84
N GLY A 26 -15.98 -7.48 16.27
CA GLY A 26 -15.69 -7.14 17.66
C GLY A 26 -14.37 -7.68 18.21
N LYS A 27 -13.53 -8.27 17.35
CA LYS A 27 -12.22 -8.80 17.74
C LYS A 27 -11.12 -7.74 17.71
N LYS A 28 -9.98 -8.10 18.26
CA LYS A 28 -8.75 -7.30 18.09
C LYS A 28 -8.19 -7.53 16.70
N HIS A 29 -7.87 -6.45 16.01
CA HIS A 29 -7.23 -6.49 14.70
C HIS A 29 -6.04 -5.55 14.63
N ILE A 30 -5.01 -5.97 13.91
CA ILE A 30 -3.92 -5.12 13.48
C ILE A 30 -4.14 -4.82 12.00
N VAL A 31 -4.37 -3.55 11.68
CA VAL A 31 -4.59 -3.06 10.32
C VAL A 31 -3.36 -2.34 9.83
N ALA A 32 -2.69 -2.88 8.83
CA ALA A 32 -1.62 -2.18 8.12
C ALA A 32 -2.19 -1.38 6.95
N VAL A 33 -1.72 -0.14 6.75
CA VAL A 33 -2.15 0.72 5.65
C VAL A 33 -0.97 1.36 4.94
N SER A 34 -1.01 1.37 3.61
CA SER A 34 0.00 2.09 2.82
C SER A 34 -0.29 3.59 2.73
N GLY A 35 0.64 4.34 2.16
CA GLY A 35 0.44 5.73 1.78
C GLY A 35 -0.33 5.90 0.46
N GLY A 36 -0.57 7.14 0.08
CA GLY A 36 -1.09 7.54 -1.22
C GLY A 36 -2.51 8.12 -1.20
N THR A 37 -2.88 8.74 -2.31
CA THR A 37 -4.14 9.51 -2.45
C THR A 37 -5.39 8.65 -2.26
N THR A 38 -5.38 7.41 -2.74
CA THR A 38 -6.50 6.48 -2.58
C THR A 38 -6.68 6.05 -1.11
N MET A 39 -5.56 5.85 -0.39
CA MET A 39 -5.59 5.52 1.04
C MET A 39 -6.05 6.72 1.88
N ALA A 40 -5.67 7.94 1.51
CA ALA A 40 -6.21 9.16 2.12
C ALA A 40 -7.72 9.26 1.93
N ALA A 41 -8.22 8.95 0.72
CA ALA A 41 -9.66 8.90 0.45
C ALA A 41 -10.39 7.81 1.27
N LEU A 42 -9.77 6.64 1.45
CA LEU A 42 -10.28 5.59 2.34
C LEU A 42 -10.37 6.13 3.79
N ALA A 43 -9.28 6.66 4.32
CA ALA A 43 -9.22 7.16 5.69
C ALA A 43 -10.24 8.28 5.94
N ALA A 44 -10.48 9.15 4.94
CA ALA A 44 -11.49 10.20 5.02
C ALA A 44 -12.95 9.68 5.06
N ASN A 45 -13.19 8.46 4.57
CA ASN A 45 -14.53 7.87 4.45
C ASN A 45 -14.80 6.71 5.42
N ILE A 46 -13.83 6.34 6.26
CA ILE A 46 -14.04 5.28 7.24
C ILE A 46 -15.09 5.71 8.26
N SER A 47 -15.93 4.79 8.69
CA SER A 47 -16.98 5.00 9.68
C SER A 47 -17.07 3.82 10.64
N GLY A 48 -17.72 4.04 11.76
CA GLY A 48 -17.84 3.05 12.82
C GLY A 48 -16.80 3.25 13.93
N SER A 49 -17.01 2.56 15.05
CA SER A 49 -16.10 2.58 16.19
C SER A 49 -15.46 1.20 16.36
N HIS A 50 -14.13 1.16 16.32
CA HIS A 50 -13.35 -0.07 16.40
C HIS A 50 -12.18 0.08 17.40
N PRO A 51 -12.49 0.32 18.71
CA PRO A 51 -11.49 0.69 19.71
C PRO A 51 -10.46 -0.40 20.02
N GLN A 52 -10.74 -1.65 19.65
CA GLN A 52 -9.83 -2.77 19.84
C GLN A 52 -8.80 -2.91 18.70
N THR A 53 -8.93 -2.10 17.65
CA THR A 53 -8.04 -2.13 16.50
C THR A 53 -6.74 -1.35 16.76
N VAL A 54 -5.64 -1.85 16.24
CA VAL A 54 -4.36 -1.14 16.16
C VAL A 54 -4.07 -0.86 14.70
N VAL A 55 -3.89 0.39 14.32
CA VAL A 55 -3.53 0.77 12.94
C VAL A 55 -2.04 1.07 12.87
N VAL A 56 -1.38 0.52 11.86
CA VAL A 56 0.05 0.68 11.62
C VAL A 56 0.32 1.07 10.16
N PRO A 57 1.39 1.83 9.88
CA PRO A 57 1.81 2.04 8.51
C PRO A 57 2.39 0.75 7.95
N ALA A 58 2.10 0.43 6.69
CA ALA A 58 2.64 -0.77 6.04
C ALA A 58 4.14 -0.62 5.71
N ARG A 59 4.66 0.61 5.67
CA ARG A 59 6.07 0.92 5.37
C ARG A 59 6.46 2.31 5.89
N GLY A 60 7.76 2.64 5.78
CA GLY A 60 8.33 3.92 6.16
C GLY A 60 7.86 5.11 5.31
N GLY A 61 8.30 6.31 5.67
CA GLY A 61 7.88 7.55 5.02
C GLY A 61 8.42 7.70 3.60
N LEU A 62 7.57 8.09 2.66
CA LEU A 62 7.90 8.33 1.25
C LEU A 62 7.40 9.69 0.78
N GLY A 63 8.31 10.48 0.18
CA GLY A 63 7.98 11.76 -0.43
C GLY A 63 7.75 12.90 0.58
N ASP A 64 7.44 14.08 0.05
CA ASP A 64 7.35 15.33 0.83
C ASP A 64 5.90 15.66 1.26
N ASN A 65 4.90 15.04 0.66
CA ASN A 65 3.51 15.29 1.02
C ASN A 65 3.13 14.50 2.27
N VAL A 66 3.15 15.19 3.40
CA VAL A 66 2.87 14.59 4.73
C VAL A 66 1.49 13.96 4.80
N GLU A 67 0.49 14.53 4.16
CA GLU A 67 -0.90 14.03 4.18
C GLU A 67 -1.05 12.67 3.51
N LEU A 68 -0.15 12.32 2.58
CA LEU A 68 -0.17 11.08 1.82
C LEU A 68 0.77 10.00 2.39
N GLN A 69 1.50 10.31 3.46
CA GLN A 69 2.37 9.33 4.09
C GLN A 69 1.58 8.27 4.86
N ALA A 70 2.08 7.04 4.86
CA ALA A 70 1.45 5.91 5.55
C ALA A 70 1.24 6.19 7.05
N ASN A 71 2.18 6.86 7.72
CA ASN A 71 2.04 7.28 9.11
C ASN A 71 0.84 8.20 9.34
N THR A 72 0.67 9.22 8.48
CA THR A 72 -0.45 10.17 8.60
C THR A 72 -1.77 9.46 8.34
N ILE A 73 -1.84 8.64 7.30
CA ILE A 73 -3.04 7.88 6.95
C ILE A 73 -3.41 6.91 8.08
N ALA A 74 -2.44 6.20 8.65
CA ALA A 74 -2.67 5.32 9.80
C ALA A 74 -3.23 6.09 11.01
N THR A 75 -2.69 7.28 11.29
CA THR A 75 -3.17 8.15 12.37
C THR A 75 -4.60 8.62 12.12
N VAL A 76 -4.90 9.15 10.93
CA VAL A 76 -6.24 9.63 10.58
C VAL A 76 -7.27 8.50 10.63
N LEU A 77 -6.91 7.34 10.08
CA LEU A 77 -7.76 6.15 10.09
C LEU A 77 -8.09 5.72 11.53
N ALA A 78 -7.07 5.61 12.39
CA ALA A 78 -7.26 5.23 13.79
C ALA A 78 -8.13 6.24 14.56
N GLN A 79 -7.86 7.53 14.41
CA GLN A 79 -8.64 8.58 15.08
C GLN A 79 -10.13 8.51 14.71
N ARG A 80 -10.43 8.31 13.41
CA ARG A 80 -11.83 8.21 12.95
C ARG A 80 -12.55 6.97 13.46
N MET A 81 -11.83 5.90 13.74
CA MET A 81 -12.36 4.64 14.25
C MET A 81 -12.35 4.54 15.79
N GLY A 82 -11.78 5.53 16.48
CA GLY A 82 -11.52 5.42 17.92
C GLY A 82 -10.51 4.33 18.28
N ALA A 83 -9.65 3.96 17.32
CA ALA A 83 -8.62 2.93 17.43
C ALA A 83 -7.29 3.49 17.94
N SER A 84 -6.38 2.63 18.34
CA SER A 84 -5.00 3.00 18.61
C SER A 84 -4.14 2.92 17.34
N TYR A 85 -2.98 3.58 17.34
CA TYR A 85 -2.04 3.49 16.22
C TYR A 85 -0.60 3.44 16.69
N ARG A 86 0.29 3.00 15.81
CA ARG A 86 1.74 3.11 15.95
C ARG A 86 2.30 3.78 14.70
N GLN A 87 3.42 4.45 14.85
CA GLN A 87 4.11 5.14 13.75
C GLN A 87 5.49 4.53 13.54
N LEU A 88 5.91 4.43 12.29
CA LEU A 88 7.21 3.90 11.89
C LEU A 88 8.09 5.06 11.41
N TYR A 89 9.04 5.46 12.24
CA TYR A 89 9.96 6.58 11.93
C TYR A 89 11.25 6.07 11.24
N VAL A 90 11.06 5.36 10.15
CA VAL A 90 12.15 4.97 9.25
C VAL A 90 11.86 5.52 7.86
N PRO A 91 12.80 6.22 7.22
CA PRO A 91 12.62 6.66 5.85
C PRO A 91 12.46 5.45 4.90
N ASP A 92 11.68 5.66 3.84
CA ASP A 92 11.64 4.72 2.72
C ASP A 92 12.97 4.73 1.96
N SER A 93 13.39 3.58 1.45
CA SER A 93 14.60 3.47 0.60
C SER A 93 15.93 3.82 1.29
N VAL A 94 16.08 3.47 2.56
CA VAL A 94 17.40 3.49 3.23
C VAL A 94 18.25 2.31 2.74
N SER A 95 19.59 2.43 2.85
CA SER A 95 20.47 1.29 2.56
C SER A 95 20.22 0.13 3.53
N GLU A 96 20.49 -1.08 3.09
CA GLU A 96 20.31 -2.28 3.92
C GLU A 96 21.16 -2.20 5.21
N GLU A 97 22.36 -1.68 5.12
CA GLU A 97 23.26 -1.49 6.25
C GLU A 97 22.67 -0.55 7.31
N ILE A 98 22.14 0.61 6.86
CA ILE A 98 21.49 1.58 7.75
C ILE A 98 20.23 0.97 8.38
N LEU A 99 19.43 0.28 7.60
CA LEU A 99 18.22 -0.37 8.09
C LEU A 99 18.53 -1.41 9.16
N ASN A 100 19.52 -2.24 8.91
CA ASN A 100 19.96 -3.27 9.87
C ASN A 100 20.49 -2.65 11.18
N SER A 101 21.26 -1.55 11.09
CA SER A 101 21.72 -0.81 12.27
C SER A 101 20.54 -0.26 13.08
N ILE A 102 19.58 0.41 12.42
CA ILE A 102 18.38 0.93 13.08
C ILE A 102 17.60 -0.20 13.79
N LEU A 103 17.37 -1.31 13.12
CA LEU A 103 16.63 -2.44 13.69
C LEU A 103 17.36 -3.16 14.83
N ALA A 104 18.70 -3.09 14.85
CA ALA A 104 19.51 -3.66 15.92
C ALA A 104 19.55 -2.77 17.16
N GLU A 105 19.61 -1.44 16.98
CA GLU A 105 19.87 -0.47 18.04
C GLU A 105 18.60 0.19 18.59
N ASP A 106 17.57 0.39 17.75
CA ASP A 106 16.32 1.02 18.17
C ASP A 106 15.22 -0.01 18.45
N THR A 107 15.09 -0.33 19.74
CA THR A 107 14.05 -1.29 20.21
C THR A 107 12.63 -0.79 19.95
N GLY A 108 12.39 0.53 19.88
CA GLY A 108 11.09 1.11 19.58
C GLY A 108 10.70 0.88 18.12
N VAL A 109 11.62 1.13 17.18
CA VAL A 109 11.41 0.85 15.76
C VAL A 109 11.19 -0.64 15.54
N LYS A 110 12.02 -1.49 16.15
CA LYS A 110 11.88 -2.95 16.06
C LYS A 110 10.51 -3.41 16.54
N ALA A 111 10.03 -2.92 17.68
CA ALA A 111 8.72 -3.27 18.21
C ALA A 111 7.58 -2.92 17.26
N VAL A 112 7.65 -1.76 16.56
CA VAL A 112 6.65 -1.37 15.56
C VAL A 112 6.72 -2.28 14.33
N VAL A 113 7.91 -2.61 13.85
CA VAL A 113 8.10 -3.54 12.73
C VAL A 113 7.53 -4.92 13.06
N ASP A 114 7.74 -5.41 14.27
CA ASP A 114 7.20 -6.68 14.74
C ASP A 114 5.65 -6.67 14.74
N ILE A 115 5.03 -5.54 15.12
CA ILE A 115 3.56 -5.37 15.03
C ILE A 115 3.10 -5.33 13.56
N ILE A 116 3.79 -4.62 12.69
CA ILE A 116 3.48 -4.54 11.25
C ILE A 116 3.47 -5.94 10.62
N LYS A 117 4.45 -6.78 10.97
CA LYS A 117 4.55 -8.16 10.45
C LYS A 117 3.45 -9.10 10.98
N GLN A 118 2.72 -8.69 12.02
CA GLN A 118 1.58 -9.41 12.60
C GLN A 118 0.23 -8.88 12.11
N ALA A 119 0.20 -8.05 11.06
CA ALA A 119 -1.04 -7.48 10.55
C ALA A 119 -2.04 -8.57 10.16
N ASP A 120 -3.29 -8.43 10.66
CA ASP A 120 -4.43 -9.28 10.28
C ASP A 120 -5.04 -8.84 8.95
N ILE A 121 -5.07 -7.52 8.73
CA ILE A 121 -5.64 -6.90 7.54
C ILE A 121 -4.61 -5.91 6.98
N LEU A 122 -4.37 -6.00 5.69
CA LEU A 122 -3.59 -5.02 4.94
C LEU A 122 -4.48 -4.32 3.93
N VAL A 123 -4.42 -2.99 3.91
CA VAL A 123 -5.05 -2.19 2.85
C VAL A 123 -3.97 -1.36 2.16
N HIS A 124 -3.85 -1.51 0.86
CA HIS A 124 -2.80 -0.83 0.12
C HIS A 124 -3.23 -0.35 -1.26
N GLY A 125 -2.54 0.67 -1.74
CA GLY A 125 -2.65 1.14 -3.11
C GLY A 125 -1.69 0.42 -4.05
N VAL A 126 -1.92 0.62 -5.35
CA VAL A 126 -1.01 0.23 -6.42
C VAL A 126 -0.60 1.47 -7.20
N GLY A 127 0.70 1.63 -7.44
CA GLY A 127 1.30 2.68 -8.23
C GLY A 127 1.75 2.20 -9.62
N GLN A 128 1.78 3.11 -10.59
CA GLN A 128 2.48 2.87 -11.85
C GLN A 128 3.99 2.99 -11.61
N ALA A 129 4.79 2.08 -12.15
CA ALA A 129 6.23 2.02 -11.93
C ALA A 129 6.93 3.35 -12.20
N ALA A 130 6.70 3.97 -13.36
CA ALA A 130 7.29 5.25 -13.73
C ALA A 130 6.93 6.40 -12.78
N VAL A 131 5.68 6.44 -12.32
CA VAL A 131 5.19 7.47 -11.39
C VAL A 131 5.85 7.31 -10.02
N MET A 132 5.88 6.09 -9.50
CA MET A 132 6.45 5.81 -8.18
C MET A 132 7.97 5.98 -8.15
N ALA A 133 8.68 5.64 -9.24
CA ALA A 133 10.10 5.88 -9.37
C ALA A 133 10.45 7.38 -9.34
N ARG A 134 9.64 8.23 -10.00
CA ARG A 134 9.77 9.69 -9.93
C ARG A 134 9.48 10.22 -8.53
N HIS A 135 8.46 9.73 -7.85
CA HIS A 135 8.14 10.09 -6.46
C HIS A 135 9.30 9.77 -5.51
N ARG A 136 10.06 8.70 -5.79
CA ARG A 136 11.28 8.35 -5.05
C ARG A 136 12.52 9.12 -5.52
N ARG A 137 12.38 10.04 -6.46
CA ARG A 137 13.48 10.85 -7.01
C ARG A 137 14.62 9.98 -7.55
N MET A 138 14.30 8.84 -8.13
CA MET A 138 15.28 8.00 -8.82
C MET A 138 15.87 8.73 -10.03
N ALA A 139 17.12 8.47 -10.34
CA ALA A 139 17.80 9.08 -11.49
C ALA A 139 17.06 8.74 -12.81
N PRO A 140 16.92 9.69 -13.75
CA PRO A 140 16.20 9.45 -15.01
C PRO A 140 16.67 8.22 -15.77
N GLU A 141 17.98 7.98 -15.81
CA GLU A 141 18.60 6.83 -16.49
C GLU A 141 18.20 5.51 -15.81
N PHE A 142 18.08 5.53 -14.47
CA PHE A 142 17.62 4.37 -13.72
C PHE A 142 16.13 4.11 -13.94
N ILE A 143 15.31 5.16 -14.02
CA ILE A 143 13.88 5.04 -14.34
C ILE A 143 13.72 4.41 -15.73
N GLN A 144 14.47 4.88 -16.72
CA GLN A 144 14.43 4.32 -18.07
C GLN A 144 14.79 2.85 -18.06
N LYS A 145 15.91 2.49 -17.41
CA LYS A 145 16.32 1.08 -17.26
C LYS A 145 15.23 0.23 -16.61
N LEU A 146 14.60 0.73 -15.56
CA LEU A 146 13.52 0.04 -14.85
C LEU A 146 12.34 -0.29 -15.78
N LEU A 147 11.98 0.66 -16.66
CA LEU A 147 10.91 0.48 -17.65
C LEU A 147 11.33 -0.45 -18.79
N ASP A 148 12.57 -0.36 -19.27
CA ASP A 148 13.13 -1.24 -20.29
C ASP A 148 13.21 -2.70 -19.79
N ASP A 149 13.46 -2.90 -18.48
CA ASP A 149 13.42 -4.20 -17.82
C ASP A 149 11.97 -4.72 -17.60
N GLY A 150 10.96 -3.94 -18.03
CA GLY A 150 9.56 -4.32 -18.10
C GLY A 150 8.71 -3.95 -16.88
N ALA A 151 9.17 -3.10 -15.95
CA ALA A 151 8.39 -2.70 -14.79
C ALA A 151 7.18 -1.85 -15.20
N VAL A 152 5.96 -2.27 -14.82
CA VAL A 152 4.71 -1.55 -15.08
C VAL A 152 4.01 -1.12 -13.78
N GLY A 153 4.12 -1.89 -12.72
CA GLY A 153 3.46 -1.64 -11.43
C GLY A 153 4.40 -1.59 -10.25
N GLU A 154 3.93 -1.00 -9.18
CA GLU A 154 4.65 -0.91 -7.90
C GLU A 154 3.71 -1.06 -6.72
N ALA A 155 4.11 -1.85 -5.72
CA ALA A 155 3.59 -1.83 -4.38
C ALA A 155 4.73 -2.09 -3.37
N PHE A 156 4.70 -1.41 -2.23
CA PHE A 156 5.70 -1.55 -1.14
C PHE A 156 7.16 -1.35 -1.58
N GLY A 157 7.42 -0.52 -2.59
CA GLY A 157 8.77 -0.32 -3.14
C GLY A 157 9.27 -1.45 -4.03
N GLN A 158 8.41 -2.42 -4.33
CA GLN A 158 8.71 -3.51 -5.25
C GLN A 158 8.07 -3.22 -6.60
N TYR A 159 8.89 -3.19 -7.63
CA TYR A 159 8.53 -2.90 -9.02
C TYR A 159 8.35 -4.22 -9.76
N CYS A 160 7.21 -4.39 -10.40
CA CYS A 160 6.80 -5.64 -11.02
C CYS A 160 6.56 -5.47 -12.51
N ALA A 161 6.97 -6.45 -13.29
CA ALA A 161 6.57 -6.61 -14.68
C ALA A 161 5.14 -7.13 -14.77
N LEU A 162 4.54 -7.07 -15.96
CA LEU A 162 3.14 -7.46 -16.19
C LEU A 162 2.86 -8.93 -15.83
N ASP A 163 3.85 -9.80 -15.95
CA ASP A 163 3.76 -11.22 -15.57
C ASP A 163 3.86 -11.48 -14.04
N GLY A 164 4.08 -10.42 -13.26
CA GLY A 164 4.26 -10.49 -11.80
C GLY A 164 5.71 -10.68 -11.36
N ARG A 165 6.66 -10.83 -12.27
CA ARG A 165 8.09 -10.93 -11.96
C ARG A 165 8.58 -9.64 -11.32
N GLN A 166 9.29 -9.76 -10.18
CA GLN A 166 9.94 -8.61 -9.54
C GLN A 166 11.12 -8.14 -10.39
N VAL A 167 11.08 -6.87 -10.81
CA VAL A 167 12.13 -6.20 -11.59
C VAL A 167 13.14 -5.53 -10.67
N TYR A 168 12.64 -4.84 -9.65
CA TYR A 168 13.46 -4.10 -8.69
C TYR A 168 12.74 -3.96 -7.36
N MET A 169 13.49 -3.80 -6.27
CA MET A 169 12.93 -3.43 -4.98
C MET A 169 13.81 -2.43 -4.24
N THR A 170 13.17 -1.57 -3.46
CA THR A 170 13.82 -0.70 -2.48
C THR A 170 13.83 -1.37 -1.12
N ASN A 171 14.87 -1.13 -0.32
CA ASN A 171 14.88 -1.57 1.07
C ASN A 171 13.89 -0.77 1.89
N ASN A 172 13.16 -1.42 2.77
CA ASN A 172 12.27 -0.76 3.72
C ASN A 172 12.08 -1.61 4.98
N ALA A 173 11.68 -0.99 6.08
CA ALA A 173 11.46 -1.67 7.36
C ALA A 173 10.10 -2.37 7.45
N GLY A 174 9.14 -2.04 6.57
CA GLY A 174 7.75 -2.51 6.62
C GLY A 174 7.48 -3.82 5.90
N LEU A 175 6.27 -3.92 5.35
CA LEU A 175 5.82 -5.07 4.56
C LEU A 175 6.42 -5.05 3.16
N MET A 176 6.57 -6.25 2.62
CA MET A 176 6.96 -6.52 1.25
C MET A 176 5.95 -7.49 0.61
N LEU A 177 5.91 -7.59 -0.72
CA LEU A 177 4.97 -8.49 -1.43
C LEU A 177 5.06 -9.95 -0.96
N GLN A 178 6.25 -10.40 -0.60
CA GLN A 178 6.47 -11.75 -0.06
C GLN A 178 5.90 -11.99 1.35
N ASP A 179 5.52 -10.94 2.07
CA ASP A 179 4.87 -11.06 3.38
C ASP A 179 3.35 -11.26 3.25
N LEU A 180 2.74 -10.84 2.14
CA LEU A 180 1.29 -10.83 1.93
C LEU A 180 0.62 -12.20 2.13
N PRO A 181 1.22 -13.33 1.71
CA PRO A 181 0.64 -14.65 1.96
C PRO A 181 0.43 -15.00 3.44
N LYS A 182 1.12 -14.31 4.37
CA LYS A 182 1.00 -14.51 5.82
C LYS A 182 -0.07 -13.63 6.46
N ILE A 183 -0.58 -12.63 5.75
CA ILE A 183 -1.59 -11.69 6.24
C ILE A 183 -2.98 -12.32 6.06
N GLY A 184 -3.85 -12.18 7.05
CA GLY A 184 -5.18 -12.76 7.04
C GLY A 184 -6.04 -12.29 5.86
N THR A 185 -6.10 -10.97 5.62
CA THR A 185 -6.84 -10.37 4.49
C THR A 185 -6.03 -9.25 3.85
N VAL A 186 -5.80 -9.34 2.55
CA VAL A 186 -5.10 -8.33 1.76
C VAL A 186 -6.07 -7.64 0.81
N ILE A 187 -6.19 -6.33 0.93
CA ILE A 187 -7.10 -5.48 0.14
C ILE A 187 -6.28 -4.54 -0.72
N GLY A 188 -6.23 -4.79 -2.01
CA GLY A 188 -5.68 -3.86 -3.01
C GLY A 188 -6.73 -2.83 -3.42
N VAL A 189 -6.37 -1.54 -3.42
CA VAL A 189 -7.29 -0.46 -3.78
C VAL A 189 -6.61 0.43 -4.82
N ALA A 190 -6.98 0.28 -6.07
CA ALA A 190 -6.45 1.07 -7.17
C ALA A 190 -7.46 1.12 -8.32
N GLY A 191 -7.50 2.22 -9.06
CA GLY A 191 -8.44 2.38 -10.16
C GLY A 191 -7.96 3.38 -11.19
N GLY A 192 -8.70 3.43 -12.29
CA GLY A 192 -8.40 4.17 -13.50
C GLY A 192 -7.80 3.27 -14.58
N ARG A 193 -8.32 3.42 -15.80
CA ARG A 193 -7.89 2.63 -16.98
C ARG A 193 -6.37 2.58 -17.14
N SER A 194 -5.69 3.70 -16.91
CA SER A 194 -4.24 3.81 -17.03
C SER A 194 -3.44 2.98 -16.02
N LYS A 195 -4.09 2.46 -14.97
CA LYS A 195 -3.46 1.61 -13.94
C LYS A 195 -3.70 0.12 -14.12
N ALA A 196 -4.44 -0.30 -15.13
CA ALA A 196 -4.84 -1.70 -15.30
C ALA A 196 -3.62 -2.65 -15.34
N GLU A 197 -2.59 -2.34 -16.12
CA GLU A 197 -1.34 -3.13 -16.16
C GLU A 197 -0.64 -3.16 -14.79
N ALA A 198 -0.54 -2.02 -14.11
CA ALA A 198 0.07 -1.93 -12.79
C ALA A 198 -0.69 -2.78 -11.76
N ILE A 199 -2.03 -2.74 -11.79
CA ILE A 199 -2.88 -3.55 -10.90
C ILE A 199 -2.65 -5.04 -11.19
N LEU A 200 -2.70 -5.44 -12.45
CA LEU A 200 -2.52 -6.83 -12.85
C LEU A 200 -1.14 -7.35 -12.49
N SER A 201 -0.08 -6.55 -12.67
CA SER A 201 1.29 -6.92 -12.30
C SER A 201 1.43 -7.24 -10.80
N VAL A 202 0.82 -6.42 -9.93
CA VAL A 202 0.87 -6.62 -8.48
C VAL A 202 0.01 -7.82 -8.05
N ILE A 203 -1.15 -8.04 -8.69
CA ILE A 203 -1.99 -9.23 -8.45
C ILE A 203 -1.23 -10.51 -8.81
N ARG A 204 -0.50 -10.52 -9.92
CA ARG A 204 0.32 -11.67 -10.34
C ARG A 204 1.56 -11.86 -9.46
N ALA A 205 2.11 -10.77 -8.91
CA ALA A 205 3.31 -10.82 -8.07
C ALA A 205 3.05 -11.37 -6.67
N SER A 206 1.87 -11.18 -6.10
CA SER A 206 1.54 -11.65 -4.75
C SER A 206 0.03 -11.74 -4.51
N ARG A 207 -0.32 -12.47 -3.43
CA ARG A 207 -1.69 -12.69 -3.00
C ARG A 207 -2.44 -11.37 -2.80
N GLN A 208 -3.64 -11.30 -3.37
CA GLN A 208 -4.66 -10.29 -3.09
C GLN A 208 -5.98 -11.02 -2.85
N ASP A 209 -6.63 -10.75 -1.72
CA ASP A 209 -7.91 -11.38 -1.41
C ASP A 209 -9.09 -10.57 -1.95
N ILE A 210 -8.94 -9.25 -1.93
CA ILE A 210 -9.95 -8.30 -2.39
C ILE A 210 -9.27 -7.25 -3.25
N LEU A 211 -9.79 -7.03 -4.43
CA LEU A 211 -9.46 -5.87 -5.27
C LEU A 211 -10.64 -4.91 -5.28
N VAL A 212 -10.39 -3.66 -4.86
CA VAL A 212 -11.35 -2.57 -5.00
C VAL A 212 -10.88 -1.68 -6.14
N THR A 213 -11.64 -1.70 -7.23
CA THR A 213 -11.30 -0.96 -8.45
C THR A 213 -12.54 -0.38 -9.11
N ASP A 214 -12.38 0.42 -10.16
CA ASP A 214 -13.47 0.91 -10.98
C ASP A 214 -13.69 0.04 -12.23
N GLU A 215 -14.83 0.21 -12.86
CA GLU A 215 -15.27 -0.56 -14.03
C GLU A 215 -14.25 -0.47 -15.19
N ALA A 216 -13.70 0.71 -15.45
CA ALA A 216 -12.78 0.90 -16.57
C ALA A 216 -11.46 0.13 -16.37
N ALA A 217 -10.91 0.12 -15.17
CA ALA A 217 -9.74 -0.69 -14.85
C ALA A 217 -10.06 -2.18 -14.87
N ALA A 218 -11.20 -2.59 -14.28
CA ALA A 218 -11.62 -3.98 -14.25
C ALA A 218 -11.80 -4.56 -15.66
N HIS A 219 -12.43 -3.79 -16.58
CA HIS A 219 -12.62 -4.20 -17.97
C HIS A 219 -11.28 -4.42 -18.69
N CYS A 220 -10.35 -3.47 -18.58
CA CYS A 220 -9.03 -3.64 -19.17
C CYS A 220 -8.23 -4.82 -18.58
N ILE A 221 -8.37 -5.08 -17.28
CA ILE A 221 -7.73 -6.25 -16.66
C ILE A 221 -8.34 -7.54 -17.21
N ALA A 222 -9.66 -7.60 -17.36
CA ALA A 222 -10.33 -8.77 -17.93
C ALA A 222 -9.88 -9.05 -19.37
N GLU A 223 -9.80 -8.03 -20.23
CA GLU A 223 -9.27 -8.15 -21.59
C GLU A 223 -7.84 -8.75 -21.60
N MET A 224 -6.95 -8.26 -20.72
CA MET A 224 -5.56 -8.76 -20.62
C MET A 224 -5.44 -10.18 -20.01
N LEU A 225 -6.50 -10.73 -19.46
CA LEU A 225 -6.52 -12.11 -18.94
C LEU A 225 -7.04 -13.11 -19.98
N GLU A 226 -7.74 -12.63 -21.02
CA GLU A 226 -8.26 -13.46 -22.11
C GLU A 226 -7.21 -13.65 -23.24
N ASP A 227 -6.21 -12.75 -23.35
CA ASP A 227 -5.08 -12.85 -24.29
C ASP A 227 -3.95 -13.75 -23.73
#